data_1e4c1c2f4edf76df196f5195e726637e
#
_entry.id   1e4c1c2f4edf76df196f5195e726637e
#
_cell.length_a   1.000
_cell.length_b   1.000
_cell.length_c   1.000
_cell.angle_alpha   90.00
_cell.angle_beta   90.00
_cell.angle_gamma   90.00
#
_symmetry.space_group_name_H-M   'P 1'
#
loop_
_entity.id
_entity.type
_entity.pdbx_description
1 polymer ?
#
loop_
_entity_poly.entity_id
_entity_poly.type
_entity_poly.pdbx_seq_one_letter_code
_entity_poly.pdbx_strand_id
1 'polypeptide(L)'
;KGGTLLLTAAHLNEELQPDQPVRFPADDAVIREMLGENYRQLTTKTEIACGSGKIIYFPQKAYPAEMMLKADYVEAMKEIAAKAAGEETCQGWMEAAPSVGFTVWDHSDRRTIYLLNTDWASDQDQRPATFIYKGKKFPVVVRRYHIETIHCADGLAVMPASNTTDILSVCKRENGWVIKVQTTGNDVVQCMNAVTGKVEPIKFDEPGVHEVFVNE
;
A
#
# COMPACT_ATOMS: atom_id res chain seq x y z
N LYS A 1 -13.25 20.21 -0.65
CA LYS A 1 -13.25 18.97 0.16
C LYS A 1 -12.08 19.07 1.12
N GLY A 2 -12.31 18.85 2.43
CA GLY A 2 -11.26 18.89 3.45
C GLY A 2 -10.36 17.66 3.38
N GLY A 3 -9.05 17.88 3.57
CA GLY A 3 -8.04 16.83 3.67
C GLY A 3 -7.28 16.91 4.98
N THR A 4 -6.37 15.98 5.22
CA THR A 4 -5.45 16.02 6.34
C THR A 4 -4.03 16.18 5.81
N LEU A 5 -3.33 17.21 6.29
CA LEU A 5 -1.92 17.46 5.98
C LEU A 5 -1.06 17.07 7.19
N LEU A 6 -0.04 16.25 6.98
CA LEU A 6 0.92 15.87 8.00
C LEU A 6 2.23 16.63 7.77
N LEU A 7 2.65 17.41 8.75
CA LEU A 7 3.87 18.21 8.70
C LEU A 7 4.77 17.91 9.89
N THR A 8 6.06 17.88 9.63
CA THR A 8 7.11 17.98 10.68
C THR A 8 7.84 19.30 10.56
N ALA A 9 8.53 19.74 11.59
CA ALA A 9 9.35 20.95 11.54
C ALA A 9 10.47 20.86 10.48
N ALA A 10 10.87 19.66 10.08
CA ALA A 10 11.84 19.46 9.00
C ALA A 10 11.35 20.00 7.65
N HIS A 11 10.05 19.89 7.36
CA HIS A 11 9.47 20.42 6.11
C HIS A 11 9.50 21.96 6.04
N LEU A 12 9.62 22.62 7.20
CA LEU A 12 9.62 24.07 7.33
C LEU A 12 11.03 24.65 7.53
N ASN A 13 12.06 23.79 7.56
CA ASN A 13 13.41 24.19 7.95
C ASN A 13 14.37 24.14 6.76
N GLU A 14 14.77 25.31 6.28
CA GLU A 14 15.75 25.46 5.20
C GLU A 14 17.13 24.87 5.53
N GLU A 15 17.52 24.85 6.80
CA GLU A 15 18.84 24.35 7.24
C GLU A 15 19.02 22.85 7.03
N LEU A 16 17.91 22.08 6.91
CA LEU A 16 17.93 20.64 6.69
C LEU A 16 18.00 20.26 5.20
N GLN A 17 18.05 21.23 4.29
CA GLN A 17 18.16 21.00 2.85
C GLN A 17 19.34 21.79 2.23
N PRO A 18 20.57 21.63 2.76
CA PRO A 18 21.71 22.45 2.33
C PRO A 18 22.11 22.25 0.86
N ASP A 19 21.80 21.08 0.28
CA ASP A 19 22.23 20.67 -1.06
C ASP A 19 21.18 20.94 -2.14
N GLN A 20 20.05 21.53 -1.81
CA GLN A 20 19.01 21.85 -2.80
C GLN A 20 19.41 23.13 -3.58
N PRO A 21 19.53 23.07 -4.92
CA PRO A 21 19.91 24.24 -5.74
C PRO A 21 18.83 25.33 -5.76
N VAL A 22 17.60 24.99 -5.42
CA VAL A 22 16.47 25.93 -5.31
C VAL A 22 15.95 25.84 -3.89
N ARG A 23 16.29 26.84 -3.07
CA ARG A 23 15.64 27.04 -1.80
C ARG A 23 14.29 27.69 -2.05
N PHE A 24 13.22 26.99 -1.70
CA PHE A 24 11.92 27.64 -1.49
C PHE A 24 11.90 28.08 -0.04
N PRO A 25 12.19 29.36 0.29
CA PRO A 25 11.96 29.82 1.64
C PRO A 25 10.46 29.60 1.88
N ALA A 26 10.16 28.79 2.89
CA ALA A 26 8.80 28.68 3.33
C ALA A 26 8.33 30.09 3.67
N ASP A 27 7.36 30.62 2.96
CA ASP A 27 6.82 31.95 3.22
C ASP A 27 6.28 31.94 4.65
N ASP A 28 6.95 32.65 5.54
CA ASP A 28 6.59 32.72 6.97
C ASP A 28 5.14 33.19 7.16
N ALA A 29 4.64 34.01 6.25
CA ALA A 29 3.24 34.44 6.24
C ALA A 29 2.29 33.27 5.97
N VAL A 30 2.59 32.42 5.00
CA VAL A 30 1.78 31.22 4.70
C VAL A 30 1.83 30.23 5.85
N ILE A 31 3.01 30.02 6.45
CA ILE A 31 3.16 29.13 7.61
C ILE A 31 2.34 29.65 8.79
N ARG A 32 2.37 30.95 9.08
CA ARG A 32 1.57 31.57 10.14
C ARG A 32 0.09 31.45 9.88
N GLU A 33 -0.33 31.62 8.64
CA GLU A 33 -1.74 31.40 8.25
C GLU A 33 -2.17 29.95 8.50
N MET A 34 -1.30 28.98 8.19
CA MET A 34 -1.58 27.54 8.32
C MET A 34 -1.49 27.05 9.77
N LEU A 35 -0.45 27.42 10.50
CA LEU A 35 -0.12 26.88 11.82
C LEU A 35 -0.41 27.83 12.98
N GLY A 36 -0.76 29.08 12.69
CA GLY A 36 -0.98 30.15 13.66
C GLY A 36 0.29 30.96 13.95
N GLU A 37 0.08 32.17 14.48
CA GLU A 37 1.16 33.16 14.75
C GLU A 37 2.28 32.60 15.65
N ASN A 38 1.93 31.72 16.58
CA ASN A 38 2.85 31.18 17.58
C ASN A 38 3.37 29.78 17.22
N TYR A 39 3.34 29.36 15.95
CA TYR A 39 3.71 28.00 15.55
C TYR A 39 5.13 27.59 15.99
N ARG A 40 6.07 28.54 16.08
CA ARG A 40 7.45 28.29 16.54
C ARG A 40 7.55 27.92 18.02
N GLN A 41 6.50 28.16 18.79
CA GLN A 41 6.42 27.83 20.22
C GLN A 41 5.76 26.46 20.46
N LEU A 42 5.25 25.81 19.41
CA LEU A 42 4.67 24.49 19.52
C LEU A 42 5.75 23.46 19.82
N THR A 43 5.63 22.79 20.96
CA THR A 43 6.61 21.79 21.45
C THR A 43 6.09 20.36 21.41
N THR A 44 4.80 20.17 21.13
CA THR A 44 4.12 18.88 21.08
C THR A 44 3.34 18.74 19.79
N LYS A 45 2.96 17.51 19.44
CA LYS A 45 1.99 17.23 18.37
C LYS A 45 0.76 18.13 18.54
N THR A 46 0.42 18.85 17.50
CA THR A 46 -0.71 19.80 17.51
C THR A 46 -1.59 19.57 16.29
N GLU A 47 -2.91 19.54 16.50
CA GLU A 47 -3.91 19.50 15.43
C GLU A 47 -4.51 20.88 15.22
N ILE A 48 -4.49 21.37 14.00
CA ILE A 48 -4.92 22.71 13.62
C ILE A 48 -5.99 22.58 12.53
N ALA A 49 -7.14 23.19 12.74
CA ALA A 49 -8.17 23.27 11.72
C ALA A 49 -7.70 24.18 10.56
N CYS A 50 -7.87 23.75 9.34
CA CYS A 50 -7.51 24.51 8.15
C CYS A 50 -8.63 24.39 7.11
N GLY A 51 -9.47 25.41 7.01
CA GLY A 51 -10.68 25.37 6.21
C GLY A 51 -11.59 24.20 6.60
N SER A 52 -11.94 23.34 5.64
CA SER A 52 -12.69 22.10 5.88
C SER A 52 -11.79 20.88 6.20
N GLY A 53 -10.49 21.09 6.32
CA GLY A 53 -9.50 20.06 6.62
C GLY A 53 -8.80 20.31 7.94
N LYS A 54 -7.71 19.56 8.18
CA LYS A 54 -6.84 19.74 9.33
C LYS A 54 -5.37 19.55 9.00
N ILE A 55 -4.51 20.15 9.80
CA ILE A 55 -3.07 19.95 9.79
C ILE A 55 -2.70 19.23 11.07
N ILE A 56 -1.94 18.16 10.98
CA ILE A 56 -1.28 17.50 12.12
C ILE A 56 0.19 17.90 12.06
N TYR A 57 0.60 18.74 12.99
CA TYR A 57 1.95 19.26 13.05
C TYR A 57 2.77 18.60 14.15
N PHE A 58 3.97 18.16 13.79
CA PHE A 58 4.98 17.63 14.71
C PHE A 58 6.18 18.58 14.77
N PRO A 59 6.53 19.13 15.94
CA PRO A 59 7.60 20.13 16.08
C PRO A 59 9.02 19.53 15.96
N GLN A 60 9.14 18.24 15.71
CA GLN A 60 10.42 17.57 15.57
C GLN A 60 11.08 17.95 14.23
N LYS A 61 12.37 18.32 14.30
CA LYS A 61 13.22 18.54 13.13
C LYS A 61 13.71 17.20 12.55
N ALA A 62 12.78 16.34 12.20
CA ALA A 62 13.05 15.01 11.68
C ALA A 62 12.20 14.75 10.42
N TYR A 63 12.79 14.08 9.43
CA TYR A 63 12.09 13.69 8.22
C TYR A 63 11.11 12.53 8.49
N PRO A 64 10.11 12.32 7.62
CA PRO A 64 9.12 11.26 7.79
C PRO A 64 9.71 9.88 8.08
N ALA A 65 10.82 9.52 7.42
CA ALA A 65 11.48 8.23 7.65
C ALA A 65 11.97 8.06 9.09
N GLU A 66 12.54 9.12 9.70
CA GLU A 66 12.98 9.11 11.08
C GLU A 66 11.80 9.16 12.06
N MET A 67 10.73 9.85 11.68
CA MET A 67 9.50 9.94 12.46
C MET A 67 8.74 8.61 12.56
N MET A 68 8.97 7.66 11.66
CA MET A 68 8.39 6.31 11.74
C MET A 68 8.83 5.52 12.99
N LEU A 69 9.83 6.01 13.74
CA LEU A 69 10.22 5.50 15.04
C LEU A 69 9.39 6.08 16.20
N LYS A 70 8.52 7.06 15.94
CA LYS A 70 7.66 7.71 16.92
C LYS A 70 6.24 7.17 16.85
N ALA A 71 5.77 6.62 17.96
CA ALA A 71 4.44 5.97 18.01
C ALA A 71 3.30 6.94 17.63
N ASP A 72 3.32 8.17 18.12
CA ASP A 72 2.32 9.19 17.85
C ASP A 72 2.28 9.64 16.37
N TYR A 73 3.43 9.61 15.69
CA TYR A 73 3.50 9.86 14.24
C TYR A 73 2.92 8.69 13.45
N VAL A 74 3.27 7.45 13.82
CA VAL A 74 2.73 6.23 13.18
C VAL A 74 1.22 6.16 13.35
N GLU A 75 0.69 6.50 14.52
CA GLU A 75 -0.75 6.58 14.78
C GLU A 75 -1.45 7.60 13.87
N ALA A 76 -0.86 8.81 13.74
CA ALA A 76 -1.38 9.83 12.83
C ALA A 76 -1.37 9.37 11.37
N MET A 77 -0.31 8.69 10.93
CA MET A 77 -0.23 8.11 9.59
C MET A 77 -1.29 7.04 9.35
N LYS A 78 -1.53 6.16 10.33
CA LYS A 78 -2.59 5.16 10.25
C LYS A 78 -3.98 5.80 10.14
N GLU A 79 -4.24 6.83 10.93
CA GLU A 79 -5.51 7.59 10.88
C GLU A 79 -5.74 8.22 9.50
N ILE A 80 -4.69 8.83 8.93
CA ILE A 80 -4.76 9.43 7.59
C ILE A 80 -4.99 8.36 6.52
N ALA A 81 -4.25 7.25 6.59
CA ALA A 81 -4.39 6.16 5.65
C ALA A 81 -5.80 5.54 5.70
N ALA A 82 -6.33 5.32 6.89
CA ALA A 82 -7.69 4.80 7.07
C ALA A 82 -8.75 5.72 6.48
N LYS A 83 -8.61 7.05 6.66
CA LYS A 83 -9.53 8.04 6.08
C LYS A 83 -9.39 8.16 4.56
N ALA A 84 -8.16 8.10 4.04
CA ALA A 84 -7.90 8.20 2.60
C ALA A 84 -8.43 6.98 1.84
N ALA A 85 -8.31 5.81 2.45
CA ALA A 85 -8.67 4.55 1.84
C ALA A 85 -10.18 4.22 1.94
N GLY A 86 -10.92 4.91 2.82
CA GLY A 86 -12.28 4.52 3.21
C GLY A 86 -12.28 3.27 4.09
N GLU A 87 -13.36 3.05 4.81
CA GLU A 87 -13.44 1.95 5.80
C GLU A 87 -13.28 0.55 5.17
N GLU A 88 -13.60 0.38 3.88
CA GLU A 88 -13.54 -0.92 3.21
C GLU A 88 -12.15 -1.33 2.73
N THR A 89 -11.22 -0.42 2.55
CA THR A 89 -10.00 -0.72 1.77
C THR A 89 -8.76 -1.04 2.59
N CYS A 90 -8.59 -0.53 3.81
CA CYS A 90 -7.37 -0.77 4.57
C CYS A 90 -7.45 -1.93 5.57
N GLN A 91 -8.63 -2.21 6.13
CA GLN A 91 -8.76 -3.20 7.21
C GLN A 91 -9.08 -4.62 6.72
N GLY A 92 -9.41 -4.81 5.43
CA GLY A 92 -9.95 -6.05 4.91
C GLY A 92 -8.98 -6.94 4.13
N TRP A 93 -7.79 -6.44 3.76
CA TRP A 93 -6.94 -7.13 2.78
C TRP A 93 -5.81 -7.96 3.39
N MET A 94 -5.25 -7.52 4.50
CA MET A 94 -4.12 -8.23 5.12
C MET A 94 -4.33 -8.34 6.63
N GLU A 95 -4.09 -9.53 7.20
CA GLU A 95 -3.84 -9.62 8.63
C GLU A 95 -2.51 -8.94 8.96
N ALA A 96 -2.43 -8.34 10.15
CA ALA A 96 -1.24 -7.62 10.58
C ALA A 96 0.02 -8.51 10.48
N ALA A 97 0.79 -8.27 9.45
CA ALA A 97 2.14 -8.78 9.32
C ALA A 97 3.07 -7.58 9.48
N PRO A 98 3.74 -7.41 10.63
CA PRO A 98 4.45 -6.17 10.98
C PRO A 98 5.48 -5.70 9.93
N SER A 99 5.97 -6.65 9.13
CA SER A 99 7.01 -6.41 8.13
C SER A 99 6.51 -6.50 6.70
N VAL A 100 5.19 -6.47 6.49
CA VAL A 100 4.61 -6.46 5.13
C VAL A 100 3.81 -5.19 4.94
N GLY A 101 4.32 -4.33 4.07
CA GLY A 101 3.60 -3.18 3.55
C GLY A 101 2.74 -3.58 2.36
N PHE A 102 1.62 -2.89 2.14
CA PHE A 102 0.83 -3.09 0.94
C PHE A 102 0.22 -1.79 0.44
N THR A 103 -0.09 -1.75 -0.85
CA THR A 103 -0.90 -0.71 -1.48
C THR A 103 -1.90 -1.34 -2.43
N VAL A 104 -3.01 -0.65 -2.66
CA VAL A 104 -4.11 -1.13 -3.49
C VAL A 104 -4.33 -0.18 -4.65
N TRP A 105 -4.48 -0.74 -5.84
CA TRP A 105 -4.73 0.01 -7.06
C TRP A 105 -5.96 -0.54 -7.78
N ASP A 106 -6.92 0.35 -8.08
CA ASP A 106 -8.12 0.01 -8.82
C ASP A 106 -7.91 0.21 -10.33
N HIS A 107 -8.14 -0.86 -11.08
CA HIS A 107 -8.25 -0.87 -12.54
C HIS A 107 -9.73 -0.97 -12.94
N SER A 108 -10.03 -0.81 -14.23
CA SER A 108 -11.39 -0.91 -14.75
C SER A 108 -11.98 -2.33 -14.64
N ASP A 109 -11.13 -3.36 -14.67
CA ASP A 109 -11.51 -4.78 -14.71
C ASP A 109 -11.13 -5.55 -13.45
N ARG A 110 -10.23 -5.01 -12.63
CA ARG A 110 -9.70 -5.67 -11.44
C ARG A 110 -9.12 -4.70 -10.45
N ARG A 111 -8.87 -5.18 -9.24
CA ARG A 111 -8.09 -4.50 -8.20
C ARG A 111 -6.76 -5.23 -8.05
N THR A 112 -5.67 -4.49 -8.03
CA THR A 112 -4.33 -5.05 -7.79
C THR A 112 -3.82 -4.62 -6.44
N ILE A 113 -3.39 -5.59 -5.63
CA ILE A 113 -2.73 -5.38 -4.36
C ILE A 113 -1.24 -5.65 -4.58
N TYR A 114 -0.40 -4.67 -4.26
CA TYR A 114 1.06 -4.80 -4.28
C TYR A 114 1.53 -5.03 -2.85
N LEU A 115 2.32 -6.07 -2.64
CA LEU A 115 2.87 -6.44 -1.34
C LEU A 115 4.39 -6.26 -1.36
N LEU A 116 4.92 -5.68 -0.29
CA LEU A 116 6.35 -5.44 -0.13
C LEU A 116 6.79 -5.94 1.25
N ASN A 117 7.84 -6.76 1.28
CA ASN A 117 8.53 -7.06 2.51
C ASN A 117 9.37 -5.84 2.93
N THR A 118 9.00 -5.21 4.05
CA THR A 118 9.64 -4.00 4.59
C THR A 118 10.69 -4.32 5.67
N ASP A 119 10.97 -5.59 5.92
CA ASP A 119 11.99 -6.00 6.87
C ASP A 119 13.38 -6.03 6.22
N TRP A 120 14.00 -4.87 6.15
CA TRP A 120 15.32 -4.69 5.54
C TRP A 120 16.47 -5.20 6.41
N ALA A 121 16.22 -5.36 7.73
CA ALA A 121 17.23 -5.72 8.71
C ALA A 121 17.32 -7.23 8.98
N SER A 122 16.32 -7.99 8.56
CA SER A 122 16.26 -9.43 8.77
C SER A 122 16.96 -10.20 7.66
N ASP A 123 17.59 -11.33 8.01
CA ASP A 123 18.15 -12.29 7.06
C ASP A 123 17.09 -13.20 6.42
N GLN A 124 15.81 -13.01 6.74
CA GLN A 124 14.74 -13.82 6.20
C GLN A 124 14.32 -13.34 4.82
N ASP A 125 14.54 -14.15 3.81
CA ASP A 125 14.18 -13.87 2.43
C ASP A 125 12.68 -13.92 2.15
N GLN A 126 11.89 -14.50 3.05
CA GLN A 126 10.46 -14.72 2.89
C GLN A 126 9.71 -14.37 4.16
N ARG A 127 8.58 -13.68 4.01
CA ARG A 127 7.66 -13.37 5.10
C ARG A 127 6.30 -14.00 4.82
N PRO A 128 5.84 -14.92 5.68
CA PRO A 128 4.46 -15.38 5.60
C PRO A 128 3.52 -14.25 5.99
N ALA A 129 2.44 -14.11 5.26
CA ALA A 129 1.36 -13.17 5.52
C ALA A 129 0.01 -13.83 5.21
N THR A 130 -1.07 -13.22 5.68
CA THR A 130 -2.42 -13.68 5.38
C THR A 130 -3.15 -12.60 4.58
N PHE A 131 -3.48 -12.92 3.36
CA PHE A 131 -4.34 -12.12 2.51
C PHE A 131 -5.81 -12.43 2.81
N ILE A 132 -6.63 -11.39 2.95
CA ILE A 132 -8.06 -11.51 3.21
C ILE A 132 -8.84 -11.01 2.00
N TYR A 133 -9.69 -11.84 1.42
CA TYR A 133 -10.54 -11.45 0.32
C TYR A 133 -11.96 -11.96 0.51
N LYS A 134 -12.93 -11.04 0.53
CA LYS A 134 -14.35 -11.36 0.80
C LYS A 134 -14.54 -12.27 2.03
N GLY A 135 -13.80 -11.98 3.11
CA GLY A 135 -13.86 -12.72 4.37
C GLY A 135 -13.14 -14.07 4.39
N LYS A 136 -12.56 -14.52 3.27
CA LYS A 136 -11.73 -15.72 3.23
C LYS A 136 -10.26 -15.36 3.44
N LYS A 137 -9.53 -16.23 4.14
CA LYS A 137 -8.12 -16.06 4.46
C LYS A 137 -7.26 -16.96 3.58
N PHE A 138 -6.25 -16.37 2.96
CA PHE A 138 -5.33 -17.08 2.06
C PHE A 138 -3.90 -16.88 2.53
N PRO A 139 -3.12 -17.94 2.75
CA PRO A 139 -1.71 -17.80 3.06
C PRO A 139 -0.96 -17.30 1.82
N VAL A 140 -0.13 -16.29 2.00
CA VAL A 140 0.74 -15.74 0.96
C VAL A 140 2.15 -15.60 1.51
N VAL A 141 3.13 -15.58 0.61
CA VAL A 141 4.54 -15.38 0.97
C VAL A 141 5.04 -14.14 0.25
N VAL A 142 5.58 -13.20 1.02
CA VAL A 142 6.16 -11.96 0.48
C VAL A 142 7.68 -12.08 0.51
N ARG A 143 8.29 -12.14 -0.66
CA ARG A 143 9.74 -12.29 -0.81
C ARG A 143 10.46 -10.96 -0.61
N ARG A 144 11.66 -11.04 -0.09
CA ARG A 144 12.55 -9.88 0.05
C ARG A 144 13.00 -9.41 -1.33
N TYR A 145 13.10 -8.11 -1.52
CA TYR A 145 13.50 -7.47 -2.79
C TYR A 145 12.55 -7.71 -3.97
N HIS A 146 11.35 -8.22 -3.71
CA HIS A 146 10.32 -8.40 -4.71
C HIS A 146 9.08 -7.58 -4.35
N ILE A 147 8.35 -7.16 -5.37
CA ILE A 147 6.98 -6.66 -5.23
C ILE A 147 6.08 -7.81 -5.66
N GLU A 148 5.39 -8.41 -4.71
CA GLU A 148 4.39 -9.42 -5.03
C GLU A 148 3.08 -8.74 -5.41
N THR A 149 2.34 -9.32 -6.33
CA THR A 149 1.06 -8.78 -6.79
C THR A 149 -0.07 -9.78 -6.61
N ILE A 150 -1.23 -9.28 -6.16
CA ILE A 150 -2.47 -10.07 -6.14
C ILE A 150 -3.52 -9.30 -6.93
N HIS A 151 -4.09 -9.93 -7.94
CA HIS A 151 -5.10 -9.35 -8.82
C HIS A 151 -6.47 -9.91 -8.46
N CYS A 152 -7.42 -9.05 -8.06
CA CYS A 152 -8.73 -9.43 -7.57
C CYS A 152 -9.84 -8.98 -8.51
N ALA A 153 -10.73 -9.87 -8.88
CA ALA A 153 -11.94 -9.56 -9.63
C ALA A 153 -13.07 -10.53 -9.22
N ASP A 154 -14.20 -9.98 -8.80
CA ASP A 154 -15.49 -10.67 -8.59
C ASP A 154 -15.42 -12.01 -7.84
N GLY A 155 -14.56 -12.10 -6.81
CA GLY A 155 -14.47 -13.29 -5.96
C GLY A 155 -13.30 -14.21 -6.28
N LEU A 156 -12.55 -13.97 -7.35
CA LEU A 156 -11.27 -14.62 -7.61
C LEU A 156 -10.13 -13.67 -7.31
N ALA A 157 -9.09 -14.15 -6.63
CA ALA A 157 -7.80 -13.50 -6.53
C ALA A 157 -6.72 -14.35 -7.18
N VAL A 158 -5.84 -13.72 -7.93
CA VAL A 158 -4.82 -14.36 -8.74
C VAL A 158 -3.45 -13.81 -8.35
N MET A 159 -2.55 -14.69 -7.93
CA MET A 159 -1.20 -14.33 -7.52
C MET A 159 -0.16 -15.07 -8.37
N PRO A 160 0.66 -14.37 -9.18
CA PRO A 160 1.81 -14.97 -9.84
C PRO A 160 2.84 -15.46 -8.82
N ALA A 161 3.40 -16.62 -9.04
CA ALA A 161 4.50 -17.14 -8.21
C ALA A 161 5.86 -16.54 -8.62
N SER A 162 5.93 -15.89 -9.78
CA SER A 162 7.11 -15.26 -10.35
C SER A 162 6.80 -13.83 -10.79
N ASN A 163 7.76 -12.93 -10.69
CA ASN A 163 7.67 -11.57 -11.21
C ASN A 163 7.88 -11.48 -12.74
N THR A 164 8.11 -12.61 -13.41
CA THR A 164 8.15 -12.74 -14.87
C THR A 164 6.81 -13.12 -15.48
N THR A 165 5.81 -13.28 -14.65
CA THR A 165 4.44 -13.64 -15.05
C THR A 165 3.52 -12.44 -14.85
N ASP A 166 2.91 -11.97 -15.93
CA ASP A 166 1.98 -10.84 -15.89
C ASP A 166 0.53 -11.30 -15.99
N ILE A 167 -0.32 -10.81 -15.10
CA ILE A 167 -1.78 -11.00 -15.19
C ILE A 167 -2.35 -9.85 -16.03
N LEU A 168 -2.70 -10.16 -17.27
CA LEU A 168 -3.22 -9.20 -18.23
C LEU A 168 -4.68 -8.83 -17.98
N SER A 169 -5.52 -9.82 -17.62
CA SER A 169 -6.91 -9.59 -17.23
C SER A 169 -7.46 -10.71 -16.35
N VAL A 170 -8.49 -10.37 -15.55
CA VAL A 170 -9.30 -11.33 -14.79
C VAL A 170 -10.75 -10.93 -14.98
N CYS A 171 -11.53 -11.75 -15.69
CA CYS A 171 -12.90 -11.43 -16.06
C CYS A 171 -13.86 -12.50 -15.55
N LYS A 172 -14.89 -12.09 -14.79
CA LYS A 172 -16.00 -12.98 -14.39
C LYS A 172 -16.79 -13.42 -15.62
N ARG A 173 -17.17 -14.69 -15.64
CA ARG A 173 -18.08 -15.32 -16.60
C ARG A 173 -19.20 -16.03 -15.83
N GLU A 174 -20.15 -16.57 -16.56
CA GLU A 174 -21.38 -17.18 -16.01
C GLU A 174 -21.07 -18.25 -14.95
N ASN A 175 -20.07 -19.12 -15.20
CA ASN A 175 -19.75 -20.27 -14.35
C ASN A 175 -18.30 -20.23 -13.81
N GLY A 176 -17.66 -19.07 -13.78
CA GLY A 176 -16.25 -18.97 -13.35
C GLY A 176 -15.58 -17.70 -13.80
N TRP A 177 -14.30 -17.77 -14.07
CA TRP A 177 -13.49 -16.64 -14.50
C TRP A 177 -12.60 -17.02 -15.67
N VAL A 178 -12.37 -16.09 -16.57
CA VAL A 178 -11.30 -16.16 -17.57
C VAL A 178 -10.14 -15.32 -17.12
N ILE A 179 -8.99 -15.95 -16.98
CA ILE A 179 -7.72 -15.29 -16.65
C ILE A 179 -6.87 -15.26 -17.92
N LYS A 180 -6.36 -14.07 -18.25
CA LYS A 180 -5.37 -13.92 -19.31
C LYS A 180 -4.01 -13.62 -18.69
N VAL A 181 -3.03 -14.47 -19.02
CA VAL A 181 -1.70 -14.45 -18.39
C VAL A 181 -0.63 -14.42 -19.46
N GLN A 182 0.38 -13.58 -19.29
CA GLN A 182 1.61 -13.67 -20.08
C GLN A 182 2.69 -14.34 -19.24
N THR A 183 3.35 -15.34 -19.81
CA THR A 183 4.35 -16.18 -19.13
C THR A 183 5.66 -16.20 -19.91
N THR A 184 6.74 -16.53 -19.22
CA THR A 184 8.06 -16.78 -19.81
C THR A 184 8.38 -18.28 -19.92
N GLY A 185 7.46 -19.16 -19.45
CA GLY A 185 7.59 -20.60 -19.38
C GLY A 185 8.02 -21.09 -17.99
N ASN A 186 7.50 -22.27 -17.61
CA ASN A 186 7.61 -22.86 -16.28
C ASN A 186 7.09 -21.95 -15.15
N ASP A 187 6.03 -21.21 -15.44
CA ASP A 187 5.39 -20.29 -14.51
C ASP A 187 4.22 -20.95 -13.77
N VAL A 188 3.93 -20.43 -12.57
CA VAL A 188 2.80 -20.88 -11.77
C VAL A 188 2.01 -19.66 -11.31
N VAL A 189 0.69 -19.76 -11.39
CA VAL A 189 -0.24 -18.75 -10.87
C VAL A 189 -1.14 -19.42 -9.84
N GLN A 190 -1.22 -18.82 -8.65
CA GLN A 190 -2.12 -19.27 -7.61
C GLN A 190 -3.48 -18.60 -7.78
N CYS A 191 -4.53 -19.40 -7.95
CA CYS A 191 -5.91 -18.94 -8.03
C CYS A 191 -6.61 -19.16 -6.68
N MET A 192 -7.01 -18.09 -6.03
CA MET A 192 -7.64 -18.08 -4.71
C MET A 192 -9.12 -17.72 -4.87
N ASN A 193 -9.98 -18.73 -4.77
CA ASN A 193 -11.43 -18.56 -4.91
C ASN A 193 -12.04 -18.12 -3.57
N ALA A 194 -12.56 -16.89 -3.50
CA ALA A 194 -13.15 -16.34 -2.28
C ALA A 194 -14.55 -16.88 -1.97
N VAL A 195 -15.21 -17.56 -2.91
CA VAL A 195 -16.51 -18.23 -2.66
C VAL A 195 -16.28 -19.53 -1.89
N THR A 196 -15.39 -20.37 -2.40
CA THR A 196 -15.11 -21.70 -1.83
C THR A 196 -14.01 -21.67 -0.77
N GLY A 197 -13.12 -20.69 -0.78
CA GLY A 197 -11.90 -20.65 0.05
C GLY A 197 -10.77 -21.53 -0.50
N LYS A 198 -10.91 -22.07 -1.70
CA LYS A 198 -9.95 -22.99 -2.30
C LYS A 198 -8.80 -22.22 -2.98
N VAL A 199 -7.61 -22.79 -2.90
CA VAL A 199 -6.42 -22.29 -3.62
C VAL A 199 -5.98 -23.37 -4.61
N GLU A 200 -5.86 -23.00 -5.87
CA GLU A 200 -5.47 -23.92 -6.94
C GLU A 200 -4.31 -23.32 -7.76
N PRO A 201 -3.20 -24.05 -7.93
CA PRO A 201 -2.12 -23.64 -8.81
C PRO A 201 -2.46 -23.97 -10.26
N ILE A 202 -2.22 -23.02 -11.15
CA ILE A 202 -2.23 -23.23 -12.60
C ILE A 202 -0.79 -23.15 -13.09
N LYS A 203 -0.36 -24.16 -13.83
CA LYS A 203 1.02 -24.22 -14.39
C LYS A 203 0.99 -23.88 -15.86
N PHE A 204 2.03 -23.21 -16.30
CA PHE A 204 2.27 -22.81 -17.68
C PHE A 204 3.68 -23.28 -18.06
N ASP A 205 3.77 -24.29 -18.90
CA ASP A 205 5.06 -24.88 -19.28
C ASP A 205 5.71 -24.13 -20.46
N GLU A 206 4.92 -23.39 -21.24
CA GLU A 206 5.37 -22.67 -22.41
C GLU A 206 5.29 -21.15 -22.24
N PRO A 207 6.23 -20.39 -22.84
CA PRO A 207 6.15 -18.95 -22.88
C PRO A 207 5.02 -18.48 -23.81
N GLY A 208 4.41 -17.33 -23.50
CA GLY A 208 3.37 -16.74 -24.35
C GLY A 208 2.21 -16.19 -23.57
N VAL A 209 1.14 -15.85 -24.31
CA VAL A 209 -0.11 -15.38 -23.73
C VAL A 209 -1.10 -16.54 -23.70
N HIS A 210 -1.60 -16.84 -22.51
CA HIS A 210 -2.53 -17.93 -22.26
C HIS A 210 -3.87 -17.39 -21.75
N GLU A 211 -4.95 -18.00 -22.16
CA GLU A 211 -6.27 -17.82 -21.57
C GLU A 211 -6.69 -19.10 -20.88
N VAL A 212 -7.04 -19.00 -19.61
CA VAL A 212 -7.43 -20.14 -18.78
C VAL A 212 -8.76 -19.85 -18.11
N PHE A 213 -9.66 -20.84 -18.16
CA PHE A 213 -10.92 -20.81 -17.46
C PHE A 213 -10.77 -21.44 -16.06
N VAL A 214 -11.17 -20.70 -15.04
CA VAL A 214 -11.23 -21.16 -13.65
C VAL A 214 -12.69 -21.32 -13.26
N ASN A 215 -13.09 -22.50 -12.87
CA ASN A 215 -14.45 -22.78 -12.42
C ASN A 215 -14.74 -22.11 -11.06
N GLU A 216 -16.01 -21.76 -10.84
CA GLU A 216 -16.48 -21.21 -9.56
C GLU A 216 -16.48 -22.24 -8.44
#